data_de3f8a8c090859003816c77f92b6945b
#
_entry.id   de3f8a8c090859003816c77f92b6945b
#
_cell.length_a   1.000
_cell.length_b   1.000
_cell.length_c   1.000
_cell.angle_alpha   90.00
_cell.angle_beta   90.00
_cell.angle_gamma   90.00
#
_symmetry.space_group_name_H-M   'P 1'
#
loop_
_entity.id
_entity.type
_entity.pdbx_description
1 polymer ?
#
loop_
_entity_poly.entity_id
_entity_poly.type
_entity_poly.pdbx_seq_one_letter_code
_entity_poly.pdbx_strand_id
1 'polypeptide(L)'
;MKDTIRQLIQQALTQLVNEGVLPEGLSPAIQVENARDKTHGDFASNLAMMLAKPAGMKPRDLAEKIIAALPADENVTKAEIAGPGFINFFQNTQALASRLDAALADAHVGVRKAGPAQRTVVDLSAPNLAKEMHVGHLRSTIIGDGVARVLEFLGDEVIRQNHVGDWGTQFGMLMAYLQENPITSDELSDLENFYRAAKQRFDESEEFADRARGLVVKLQAGDAECLALWTRFKDISLSHCQKIYELLNVKLTMADVMGESAYNDDLINVVNDLKAAGMLVESNGAQCVFLDEFKNADGDPLPVIIVKADGGYLYATTDLAAVRYRSGKLKADRALYFVDQRQALHFQQVFAVARKAGFVTHPMEMEHMGFGTMNGADGRPFKTRDGGTVKLIDLLTEAQERAYNLVKEKNPTLAEDELRNIAKVVGIGAVKYADLSKHRTSDYSFNFDLMLNFEGNTAPYLLYAYTRVAGVFRKLGKDFSEVDGQIVLEAAHEQELAAKLAQFGEVLNNVAEKGTPHILCTYLYDVAGLFSSFYENCPILAAETPAQMRSRLRLAALTGRTLKQGLELLGLETLERM
;
A
#
# COMPACT_ATOMS: atom_id res chain seq x y z
N MET A 1 2.48 -9.64 -20.96
CA MET A 1 3.63 -9.99 -21.84
C MET A 1 4.68 -10.84 -21.15
N LYS A 2 5.25 -10.42 -20.04
CA LYS A 2 6.30 -11.22 -19.37
C LYS A 2 5.83 -12.61 -18.99
N ASP A 3 4.59 -12.77 -18.52
CA ASP A 3 4.03 -14.09 -18.21
C ASP A 3 3.82 -14.94 -19.46
N THR A 4 3.39 -14.33 -20.56
CA THR A 4 3.31 -15.01 -21.85
C THR A 4 4.69 -15.55 -22.27
N ILE A 5 5.72 -14.69 -22.19
CA ILE A 5 7.10 -15.11 -22.53
C ILE A 5 7.60 -16.20 -21.58
N ARG A 6 7.32 -16.11 -20.28
CA ARG A 6 7.65 -17.19 -19.32
C ARG A 6 7.00 -18.51 -19.69
N GLN A 7 5.72 -18.48 -20.08
CA GLN A 7 5.01 -19.68 -20.53
C GLN A 7 5.60 -20.26 -21.80
N LEU A 8 5.95 -19.43 -22.79
CA LEU A 8 6.62 -19.88 -24.01
C LEU A 8 7.97 -20.52 -23.71
N ILE A 9 8.76 -19.90 -22.85
CA ILE A 9 10.06 -20.46 -22.42
C ILE A 9 9.84 -21.79 -21.68
N GLN A 10 8.86 -21.86 -20.77
CA GLN A 10 8.56 -23.10 -20.04
C GLN A 10 8.17 -24.23 -20.97
N GLN A 11 7.38 -23.96 -22.00
CA GLN A 11 7.03 -24.96 -23.02
C GLN A 11 8.26 -25.41 -23.81
N ALA A 12 9.14 -24.45 -24.18
CA ALA A 12 10.40 -24.79 -24.85
C ALA A 12 11.31 -25.67 -23.97
N LEU A 13 11.42 -25.36 -22.69
CA LEU A 13 12.20 -26.18 -21.75
C LEU A 13 11.62 -27.58 -21.60
N THR A 14 10.31 -27.71 -21.51
CA THR A 14 9.64 -29.02 -21.45
C THR A 14 9.93 -29.86 -22.69
N GLN A 15 9.89 -29.24 -23.87
CA GLN A 15 10.26 -29.92 -25.13
C GLN A 15 11.72 -30.37 -25.10
N LEU A 16 12.67 -29.51 -24.67
CA LEU A 16 14.09 -29.84 -24.62
C LEU A 16 14.41 -30.94 -23.59
N VAL A 17 13.67 -31.03 -22.51
CA VAL A 17 13.76 -32.14 -21.55
C VAL A 17 13.28 -33.44 -22.19
N ASN A 18 12.14 -33.41 -22.90
CA ASN A 18 11.60 -34.58 -23.59
C ASN A 18 12.52 -35.07 -24.70
N GLU A 19 13.27 -34.18 -25.33
CA GLU A 19 14.26 -34.50 -26.38
C GLU A 19 15.63 -34.95 -25.80
N GLY A 20 15.77 -34.96 -24.49
CA GLY A 20 17.01 -35.34 -23.81
C GLY A 20 18.13 -34.28 -23.89
N VAL A 21 17.83 -33.05 -24.31
CA VAL A 21 18.80 -31.93 -24.36
C VAL A 21 19.06 -31.38 -22.99
N LEU A 22 18.02 -31.30 -22.13
CA LEU A 22 18.10 -30.87 -20.75
C LEU A 22 17.80 -32.04 -19.81
N PRO A 23 18.45 -32.08 -18.62
CA PRO A 23 18.15 -33.09 -17.62
C PRO A 23 16.73 -32.94 -17.06
N GLU A 24 16.14 -34.09 -16.68
CA GLU A 24 14.86 -34.10 -15.97
C GLU A 24 14.94 -33.44 -14.61
N GLY A 25 13.79 -32.92 -14.13
CA GLY A 25 13.69 -32.35 -12.78
C GLY A 25 14.20 -30.92 -12.63
N LEU A 26 14.59 -30.26 -13.72
CA LEU A 26 14.94 -28.84 -13.68
C LEU A 26 13.67 -28.00 -13.51
N SER A 27 13.67 -27.18 -12.47
CA SER A 27 12.60 -26.21 -12.19
C SER A 27 13.22 -24.81 -12.00
N PRO A 28 13.80 -24.20 -13.06
CA PRO A 28 14.43 -22.90 -12.94
C PRO A 28 13.40 -21.79 -12.77
N ALA A 29 13.75 -20.76 -12.02
CA ALA A 29 13.00 -19.53 -12.01
C ALA A 29 13.25 -18.78 -13.33
N ILE A 30 12.23 -18.72 -14.19
CA ILE A 30 12.32 -18.04 -15.48
C ILE A 30 12.18 -16.53 -15.27
N GLN A 31 13.30 -15.82 -15.40
CA GLN A 31 13.32 -14.37 -15.32
C GLN A 31 13.12 -13.76 -16.70
N VAL A 32 12.18 -12.82 -16.79
CA VAL A 32 11.93 -12.02 -17.98
C VAL A 32 11.89 -10.56 -17.55
N GLU A 33 12.77 -9.75 -18.10
CA GLU A 33 12.90 -8.33 -17.79
C GLU A 33 12.68 -7.49 -19.04
N ASN A 34 12.45 -6.20 -18.86
CA ASN A 34 12.46 -5.26 -19.99
C ASN A 34 13.89 -5.19 -20.56
N ALA A 35 14.02 -5.21 -21.88
CA ALA A 35 15.31 -5.02 -22.51
C ALA A 35 15.84 -3.60 -22.20
N ARG A 36 17.13 -3.51 -21.93
CA ARG A 36 17.78 -2.22 -21.63
C ARG A 36 17.83 -1.30 -22.85
N ASP A 37 18.02 -1.89 -24.01
CA ASP A 37 18.08 -1.19 -25.30
C ASP A 37 17.00 -1.78 -26.22
N LYS A 38 16.07 -0.94 -26.63
CA LYS A 38 14.94 -1.33 -27.48
C LYS A 38 15.34 -1.76 -28.90
N THR A 39 16.52 -1.36 -29.36
CA THR A 39 17.06 -1.85 -30.63
C THR A 39 17.35 -3.35 -30.61
N HIS A 40 17.51 -3.90 -29.41
CA HIS A 40 17.74 -5.33 -29.16
C HIS A 40 16.50 -6.10 -28.69
N GLY A 41 15.30 -5.51 -28.79
CA GLY A 41 14.05 -6.13 -28.40
C GLY A 41 13.34 -5.42 -27.26
N ASP A 42 12.18 -5.94 -26.88
CA ASP A 42 11.35 -5.37 -25.82
C ASP A 42 11.59 -6.05 -24.46
N PHE A 43 11.85 -7.35 -24.48
CA PHE A 43 12.08 -8.16 -23.29
C PHE A 43 13.32 -9.02 -23.45
N ALA A 44 13.93 -9.39 -22.32
CA ALA A 44 15.13 -10.23 -22.29
C ALA A 44 15.05 -11.28 -21.19
N SER A 45 15.63 -12.45 -21.44
CA SER A 45 15.83 -13.51 -20.46
C SER A 45 17.28 -13.99 -20.47
N ASN A 46 17.83 -14.21 -19.27
CA ASN A 46 19.19 -14.75 -19.07
C ASN A 46 19.18 -16.28 -18.84
N LEU A 47 18.06 -16.94 -19.08
CA LEU A 47 17.86 -18.34 -18.69
C LEU A 47 18.90 -19.29 -19.31
N ALA A 48 19.27 -19.08 -20.59
CA ALA A 48 20.26 -19.91 -21.25
C ALA A 48 21.62 -19.87 -20.54
N MET A 49 22.01 -18.71 -20.01
CA MET A 49 23.24 -18.59 -19.22
C MET A 49 23.14 -19.32 -17.87
N MET A 50 21.98 -19.30 -17.24
CA MET A 50 21.74 -20.00 -15.97
C MET A 50 21.72 -21.50 -16.13
N LEU A 51 21.20 -22.02 -17.24
CA LEU A 51 21.07 -23.45 -17.51
C LEU A 51 22.22 -24.07 -18.32
N ALA A 52 23.18 -23.27 -18.77
CA ALA A 52 24.31 -23.73 -19.59
C ALA A 52 25.11 -24.83 -18.91
N LYS A 53 25.42 -24.67 -17.62
CA LYS A 53 26.19 -25.66 -16.85
C LYS A 53 25.43 -26.97 -16.63
N PRO A 54 24.17 -26.96 -16.16
CA PRO A 54 23.36 -28.18 -16.09
C PRO A 54 23.17 -28.89 -17.45
N ALA A 55 23.07 -28.12 -18.53
CA ALA A 55 22.93 -28.64 -19.89
C ALA A 55 24.23 -29.17 -20.51
N GLY A 56 25.37 -28.85 -19.91
CA GLY A 56 26.69 -29.26 -20.42
C GLY A 56 27.04 -28.62 -21.76
N MET A 57 26.54 -27.41 -22.04
CA MET A 57 26.78 -26.70 -23.31
C MET A 57 27.03 -25.21 -23.09
N LYS A 58 27.50 -24.54 -24.14
CA LYS A 58 27.71 -23.09 -24.09
C LYS A 58 26.37 -22.33 -24.03
N PRO A 59 26.29 -21.19 -23.34
CA PRO A 59 25.07 -20.42 -23.21
C PRO A 59 24.42 -20.06 -24.55
N ARG A 60 25.21 -19.66 -25.56
CA ARG A 60 24.68 -19.32 -26.88
C ARG A 60 24.09 -20.52 -27.60
N ASP A 61 24.74 -21.70 -27.51
CA ASP A 61 24.25 -22.92 -28.14
C ASP A 61 22.93 -23.37 -27.49
N LEU A 62 22.82 -23.23 -26.17
CA LEU A 62 21.57 -23.50 -25.45
C LEU A 62 20.49 -22.48 -25.83
N ALA A 63 20.84 -21.20 -25.96
CA ALA A 63 19.90 -20.17 -26.39
C ALA A 63 19.34 -20.45 -27.79
N GLU A 64 20.17 -20.91 -28.73
CA GLU A 64 19.70 -21.35 -30.06
C GLU A 64 18.66 -22.47 -29.97
N LYS A 65 18.92 -23.47 -29.13
CA LYS A 65 18.01 -24.59 -28.91
C LYS A 65 16.70 -24.16 -28.25
N ILE A 66 16.75 -23.26 -27.27
CA ILE A 66 15.55 -22.70 -26.62
C ILE A 66 14.72 -21.95 -27.66
N ILE A 67 15.35 -21.05 -28.45
CA ILE A 67 14.64 -20.30 -29.50
C ILE A 67 13.99 -21.22 -30.51
N ALA A 68 14.69 -22.27 -30.97
CA ALA A 68 14.15 -23.23 -31.92
C ALA A 68 12.97 -24.02 -31.35
N ALA A 69 12.92 -24.20 -30.02
CA ALA A 69 11.83 -24.91 -29.34
C ALA A 69 10.66 -24.02 -28.92
N LEU A 70 10.78 -22.70 -29.05
CA LEU A 70 9.71 -21.76 -28.68
C LEU A 70 8.48 -22.01 -29.59
N PRO A 71 7.29 -22.16 -29.00
CA PRO A 71 6.07 -22.19 -29.81
C PRO A 71 5.78 -20.81 -30.40
N ALA A 72 5.08 -20.78 -31.53
CA ALA A 72 4.60 -19.53 -32.11
C ALA A 72 3.54 -18.89 -31.21
N ASP A 73 3.63 -17.56 -31.07
CA ASP A 73 2.67 -16.76 -30.31
C ASP A 73 2.40 -15.46 -31.06
N GLU A 74 1.15 -15.04 -31.08
CA GLU A 74 0.75 -13.79 -31.77
C GLU A 74 1.36 -12.52 -31.20
N ASN A 75 1.76 -12.54 -29.92
CA ASN A 75 2.33 -11.37 -29.23
C ASN A 75 3.84 -11.22 -29.43
N VAL A 76 4.51 -12.21 -29.98
CA VAL A 76 5.96 -12.24 -30.17
C VAL A 76 6.29 -12.41 -31.66
N THR A 77 6.93 -11.43 -32.26
CA THR A 77 7.32 -11.52 -33.68
C THR A 77 8.56 -12.37 -33.90
N LYS A 78 9.52 -12.27 -33.01
CA LYS A 78 10.78 -13.02 -33.06
C LYS A 78 11.50 -13.04 -31.72
N ALA A 79 12.41 -13.98 -31.58
CA ALA A 79 13.39 -14.02 -30.51
C ALA A 79 14.80 -14.10 -31.10
N GLU A 80 15.75 -13.39 -30.51
CA GLU A 80 17.14 -13.32 -30.98
C GLU A 80 18.10 -13.48 -29.81
N ILE A 81 19.30 -13.99 -30.11
CA ILE A 81 20.38 -14.10 -29.11
C ILE A 81 21.15 -12.79 -29.08
N ALA A 82 21.38 -12.28 -27.87
CA ALA A 82 22.22 -11.11 -27.65
C ALA A 82 23.35 -11.44 -26.67
N GLY A 83 24.54 -10.86 -26.92
CA GLY A 83 25.69 -11.01 -26.04
C GLY A 83 26.06 -12.47 -25.77
N PRO A 84 26.36 -12.83 -24.50
CA PRO A 84 26.86 -14.17 -24.14
C PRO A 84 25.80 -15.26 -24.13
N GLY A 85 24.52 -14.95 -24.37
CA GLY A 85 23.43 -15.92 -24.36
C GLY A 85 22.11 -15.39 -23.81
N PHE A 86 21.93 -14.07 -23.79
CA PHE A 86 20.61 -13.48 -23.57
C PHE A 86 19.66 -13.83 -24.72
N ILE A 87 18.42 -14.09 -24.41
CA ILE A 87 17.35 -14.26 -25.40
C ILE A 87 16.50 -12.99 -25.34
N ASN A 88 16.47 -12.24 -26.42
CA ASN A 88 15.69 -11.03 -26.56
C ASN A 88 14.44 -11.29 -27.40
N PHE A 89 13.30 -10.82 -26.89
CA PHE A 89 11.99 -11.01 -27.50
C PHE A 89 11.49 -9.68 -28.06
N PHE A 90 10.95 -9.73 -29.26
CA PHE A 90 10.35 -8.59 -29.94
C PHE A 90 8.84 -8.71 -29.94
N GLN A 91 8.19 -7.69 -29.39
CA GLN A 91 6.74 -7.63 -29.26
C GLN A 91 6.09 -7.31 -30.60
N ASN A 92 4.97 -7.97 -30.90
CA ASN A 92 4.15 -7.64 -32.05
C ASN A 92 3.36 -6.35 -31.78
N THR A 93 3.67 -5.28 -32.51
CA THR A 93 3.02 -3.97 -32.31
C THR A 93 1.54 -3.97 -32.67
N GLN A 94 1.11 -4.78 -33.64
CA GLN A 94 -0.30 -4.90 -33.98
C GLN A 94 -1.09 -5.62 -32.88
N ALA A 95 -0.56 -6.69 -32.32
CA ALA A 95 -1.15 -7.38 -31.18
C ALA A 95 -1.19 -6.49 -29.94
N LEU A 96 -0.14 -5.69 -29.72
CA LEU A 96 -0.10 -4.70 -28.66
C LEU A 96 -1.22 -3.66 -28.85
N ALA A 97 -1.35 -3.09 -30.05
CA ALA A 97 -2.40 -2.11 -30.36
C ALA A 97 -3.81 -2.69 -30.10
N SER A 98 -4.06 -3.93 -30.51
CA SER A 98 -5.34 -4.60 -30.27
C SER A 98 -5.64 -4.79 -28.77
N ARG A 99 -4.64 -5.14 -27.98
CA ARG A 99 -4.79 -5.26 -26.52
C ARG A 99 -5.08 -3.91 -25.87
N LEU A 100 -4.47 -2.83 -26.35
CA LEU A 100 -4.74 -1.49 -25.83
C LEU A 100 -6.14 -0.98 -26.21
N ASP A 101 -6.61 -1.29 -27.42
CA ASP A 101 -8.00 -1.01 -27.80
C ASP A 101 -8.99 -1.75 -26.90
N ALA A 102 -8.72 -3.03 -26.59
CA ALA A 102 -9.53 -3.81 -25.66
C ALA A 102 -9.47 -3.23 -24.24
N ALA A 103 -8.30 -2.78 -23.77
CA ALA A 103 -8.13 -2.15 -22.47
C ALA A 103 -8.91 -0.83 -22.36
N LEU A 104 -8.95 -0.03 -23.42
CA LEU A 104 -9.72 1.20 -23.46
C LEU A 104 -11.22 0.97 -23.30
N ALA A 105 -11.74 -0.13 -23.81
CA ALA A 105 -13.14 -0.54 -23.69
C ALA A 105 -13.48 -1.23 -22.35
N ASP A 106 -12.49 -1.65 -21.59
CA ASP A 106 -12.65 -2.40 -20.34
C ASP A 106 -12.72 -1.46 -19.12
N ALA A 107 -13.69 -1.68 -18.24
CA ALA A 107 -13.82 -0.92 -16.99
C ALA A 107 -12.58 -1.05 -16.09
N HIS A 108 -11.86 -2.17 -16.14
CA HIS A 108 -10.62 -2.42 -15.40
C HIS A 108 -9.35 -2.09 -16.20
N VAL A 109 -9.48 -1.35 -17.30
CA VAL A 109 -8.34 -0.89 -18.12
C VAL A 109 -7.40 -2.05 -18.54
N GLY A 110 -7.97 -3.20 -18.86
CA GLY A 110 -7.24 -4.39 -19.26
C GLY A 110 -6.50 -5.11 -18.14
N VAL A 111 -6.64 -4.67 -16.90
CA VAL A 111 -5.96 -5.28 -15.75
C VAL A 111 -6.64 -6.57 -15.33
N ARG A 112 -5.84 -7.59 -15.07
CA ARG A 112 -6.28 -8.86 -14.50
C ARG A 112 -5.35 -9.29 -13.37
N LYS A 113 -5.91 -9.95 -12.38
CA LYS A 113 -5.11 -10.51 -11.29
C LYS A 113 -4.29 -11.72 -11.79
N ALA A 114 -3.03 -11.77 -11.37
CA ALA A 114 -2.22 -12.97 -11.46
C ALA A 114 -2.62 -13.94 -10.34
N GLY A 115 -3.24 -15.05 -10.69
CA GLY A 115 -3.72 -16.05 -9.74
C GLY A 115 -5.17 -15.84 -9.27
N PRO A 116 -5.64 -16.67 -8.35
CA PRO A 116 -7.02 -16.63 -7.87
C PRO A 116 -7.28 -15.44 -6.95
N ALA A 117 -8.53 -15.01 -6.90
CA ALA A 117 -8.97 -14.04 -5.92
C ALA A 117 -8.85 -14.59 -4.49
N GLN A 118 -8.42 -13.76 -3.57
CA GLN A 118 -8.21 -14.11 -2.17
C GLN A 118 -9.08 -13.25 -1.25
N ARG A 119 -9.38 -13.78 -0.07
CA ARG A 119 -9.92 -12.98 1.03
C ARG A 119 -8.74 -12.46 1.84
N THR A 120 -8.52 -11.16 1.79
CA THR A 120 -7.35 -10.51 2.38
C THR A 120 -7.79 -9.52 3.47
N VAL A 121 -7.28 -9.72 4.67
CA VAL A 121 -7.40 -8.74 5.76
C VAL A 121 -6.28 -7.73 5.62
N VAL A 122 -6.62 -6.45 5.66
CA VAL A 122 -5.66 -5.35 5.70
C VAL A 122 -5.83 -4.62 7.02
N ASP A 123 -4.84 -4.78 7.89
CA ASP A 123 -4.71 -4.10 9.17
C ASP A 123 -3.93 -2.81 8.96
N LEU A 124 -4.57 -1.68 9.17
CA LEU A 124 -4.01 -0.37 8.84
C LEU A 124 -4.48 0.71 9.81
N SER A 125 -3.71 1.80 9.87
CA SER A 125 -3.92 2.96 10.72
C SER A 125 -3.72 2.66 12.19
N ALA A 126 -4.68 2.02 12.85
CA ALA A 126 -4.59 1.54 14.22
C ALA A 126 -4.11 2.59 15.25
N PRO A 127 -4.67 3.81 15.28
CA PRO A 127 -4.23 4.82 16.23
C PRO A 127 -4.63 4.44 17.67
N ASN A 128 -3.80 4.81 18.63
CA ASN A 128 -4.20 4.79 20.03
C ASN A 128 -5.21 5.90 20.26
N LEU A 129 -6.39 5.53 20.71
CA LEU A 129 -7.44 6.48 21.06
C LEU A 129 -7.08 7.23 22.35
N ALA A 130 -7.84 8.25 22.71
CA ALA A 130 -7.56 9.21 23.76
C ALA A 130 -6.60 10.34 23.37
N LYS A 131 -5.89 10.20 22.25
CA LYS A 131 -5.06 11.25 21.66
C LYS A 131 -5.48 11.54 20.24
N GLU A 132 -5.15 12.72 19.74
CA GLU A 132 -5.30 13.03 18.33
C GLU A 132 -4.26 12.29 17.49
N MET A 133 -4.61 11.99 16.24
CA MET A 133 -3.67 11.40 15.31
C MET A 133 -2.51 12.36 15.04
N HIS A 134 -1.31 11.83 15.03
CA HIS A 134 -0.09 12.55 14.71
C HIS A 134 0.57 12.00 13.44
N VAL A 135 1.62 12.67 12.97
CA VAL A 135 2.29 12.31 11.71
C VAL A 135 2.81 10.87 11.67
N GLY A 136 3.09 10.26 12.82
CA GLY A 136 3.48 8.83 12.89
C GLY A 136 2.38 7.87 12.44
N HIS A 137 1.13 8.28 12.41
CA HIS A 137 0.02 7.45 11.91
C HIS A 137 -0.20 7.57 10.39
N LEU A 138 0.43 8.55 9.73
CA LEU A 138 0.20 8.82 8.32
C LEU A 138 0.56 7.63 7.45
N ARG A 139 1.77 7.09 7.61
CA ARG A 139 2.30 6.03 6.73
C ARG A 139 1.47 4.76 6.78
N SER A 140 1.14 4.28 7.97
CA SER A 140 0.26 3.12 8.13
C SER A 140 -1.07 3.30 7.39
N THR A 141 -1.67 4.47 7.56
CA THR A 141 -2.98 4.81 7.02
C THR A 141 -2.98 4.86 5.49
N ILE A 142 -2.07 5.62 4.88
CA ILE A 142 -2.09 5.82 3.42
C ILE A 142 -1.46 4.67 2.63
N ILE A 143 -0.44 4.02 3.16
CA ILE A 143 0.17 2.84 2.51
C ILE A 143 -0.83 1.67 2.55
N GLY A 144 -1.42 1.41 3.70
CA GLY A 144 -2.43 0.36 3.87
C GLY A 144 -3.64 0.58 2.98
N ASP A 145 -4.15 1.81 2.91
CA ASP A 145 -5.27 2.17 2.04
C ASP A 145 -4.95 1.96 0.55
N GLY A 146 -3.78 2.39 0.12
CA GLY A 146 -3.34 2.23 -1.27
C GLY A 146 -3.24 0.76 -1.67
N VAL A 147 -2.63 -0.08 -0.84
CA VAL A 147 -2.54 -1.53 -1.10
C VAL A 147 -3.92 -2.18 -1.07
N ALA A 148 -4.79 -1.81 -0.13
CA ALA A 148 -6.16 -2.31 -0.06
C ALA A 148 -6.96 -2.00 -1.34
N ARG A 149 -6.84 -0.78 -1.85
CA ARG A 149 -7.49 -0.36 -3.11
C ARG A 149 -6.99 -1.16 -4.31
N VAL A 150 -5.69 -1.41 -4.40
CA VAL A 150 -5.10 -2.23 -5.47
C VAL A 150 -5.61 -3.66 -5.40
N LEU A 151 -5.65 -4.27 -4.21
CA LEU A 151 -6.18 -5.62 -4.02
C LEU A 151 -7.65 -5.73 -4.43
N GLU A 152 -8.49 -4.76 -4.05
CA GLU A 152 -9.89 -4.71 -4.46
C GLU A 152 -10.05 -4.58 -5.98
N PHE A 153 -9.26 -3.70 -6.59
CA PHE A 153 -9.28 -3.49 -8.04
C PHE A 153 -8.90 -4.77 -8.81
N LEU A 154 -7.98 -5.56 -8.25
CA LEU A 154 -7.60 -6.86 -8.80
C LEU A 154 -8.64 -7.97 -8.57
N GLY A 155 -9.66 -7.74 -7.74
CA GLY A 155 -10.75 -8.67 -7.49
C GLY A 155 -10.69 -9.44 -6.19
N ASP A 156 -9.77 -9.13 -5.28
CA ASP A 156 -9.76 -9.70 -3.93
C ASP A 156 -10.93 -9.19 -3.10
N GLU A 157 -11.42 -10.02 -2.20
CA GLU A 157 -12.29 -9.59 -1.13
C GLU A 157 -11.43 -9.00 -0.01
N VAL A 158 -11.44 -7.68 0.13
CA VAL A 158 -10.63 -6.98 1.12
C VAL A 158 -11.46 -6.66 2.35
N ILE A 159 -10.97 -7.10 3.51
CA ILE A 159 -11.54 -6.77 4.81
C ILE A 159 -10.57 -5.81 5.49
N ARG A 160 -10.94 -4.53 5.55
CA ARG A 160 -10.18 -3.53 6.29
C ARG A 160 -10.43 -3.69 7.77
N GLN A 161 -9.36 -3.70 8.56
CA GLN A 161 -9.45 -3.70 10.01
C GLN A 161 -8.61 -2.56 10.58
N ASN A 162 -9.28 -1.59 11.17
CA ASN A 162 -8.66 -0.52 11.92
C ASN A 162 -8.54 -0.98 13.38
N HIS A 163 -7.40 -1.58 13.71
CA HIS A 163 -7.11 -2.17 15.02
C HIS A 163 -6.72 -1.08 16.03
N VAL A 164 -7.67 -0.22 16.35
CA VAL A 164 -7.44 0.93 17.24
C VAL A 164 -7.08 0.49 18.66
N GLY A 165 -6.19 1.24 19.29
CA GLY A 165 -5.89 1.08 20.72
C GLY A 165 -6.98 1.74 21.58
N ASP A 166 -8.07 1.03 21.81
CA ASP A 166 -9.25 1.53 22.52
C ASP A 166 -9.38 0.98 23.94
N TRP A 167 -8.31 0.41 24.47
CA TRP A 167 -8.30 -0.21 25.80
C TRP A 167 -7.01 0.12 26.54
N GLY A 168 -7.11 0.30 27.88
CA GLY A 168 -5.93 0.49 28.70
C GLY A 168 -6.04 1.63 29.71
N THR A 169 -4.93 1.87 30.43
CA THR A 169 -4.81 2.80 31.56
C THR A 169 -5.17 4.24 31.18
N GLN A 170 -4.93 4.65 29.95
CA GLN A 170 -5.27 6.00 29.47
C GLN A 170 -6.75 6.33 29.63
N PHE A 171 -7.64 5.36 29.49
CA PHE A 171 -9.07 5.57 29.69
C PHE A 171 -9.43 5.76 31.17
N GLY A 172 -8.73 5.07 32.06
CA GLY A 172 -8.85 5.30 33.52
C GLY A 172 -8.46 6.73 33.90
N MET A 173 -7.37 7.25 33.35
CA MET A 173 -6.96 8.64 33.56
C MET A 173 -8.02 9.64 33.06
N LEU A 174 -8.54 9.44 31.86
CA LEU A 174 -9.59 10.28 31.29
C LEU A 174 -10.87 10.26 32.13
N MET A 175 -11.31 9.08 32.56
CA MET A 175 -12.49 8.93 33.42
C MET A 175 -12.31 9.61 34.76
N ALA A 176 -11.16 9.40 35.42
CA ALA A 176 -10.86 10.04 36.70
C ALA A 176 -10.81 11.57 36.60
N TYR A 177 -10.19 12.08 35.54
CA TYR A 177 -10.10 13.51 35.31
C TYR A 177 -11.46 14.14 35.00
N LEU A 178 -12.31 13.46 34.23
CA LEU A 178 -13.67 13.91 33.95
C LEU A 178 -14.53 13.96 35.21
N GLN A 179 -14.36 13.01 36.16
CA GLN A 179 -15.05 13.02 37.43
C GLN A 179 -14.65 14.20 38.31
N GLU A 180 -13.37 14.61 38.32
CA GLU A 180 -12.87 15.78 39.03
C GLU A 180 -13.27 17.09 38.35
N ASN A 181 -13.33 17.11 37.03
CA ASN A 181 -13.59 18.27 36.20
C ASN A 181 -14.72 17.99 35.21
N PRO A 182 -15.98 18.00 35.69
CA PRO A 182 -17.12 17.77 34.80
C PRO A 182 -17.17 18.83 33.72
N ILE A 183 -17.17 18.40 32.47
CA ILE A 183 -17.21 19.26 31.28
C ILE A 183 -18.29 18.81 30.32
N THR A 184 -18.72 19.73 29.46
CA THR A 184 -19.71 19.45 28.43
C THR A 184 -19.08 18.68 27.26
N SER A 185 -19.92 18.09 26.39
CA SER A 185 -19.47 17.39 25.20
C SER A 185 -18.69 18.30 24.24
N ASP A 186 -19.00 19.59 24.19
CA ASP A 186 -18.33 20.56 23.31
C ASP A 186 -16.90 20.87 23.80
N GLU A 187 -16.69 20.87 25.12
CA GLU A 187 -15.36 21.07 25.72
C GLU A 187 -14.43 19.86 25.52
N LEU A 188 -14.99 18.66 25.30
CA LEU A 188 -14.24 17.46 24.94
C LEU A 188 -13.75 17.45 23.48
N SER A 189 -14.12 18.45 22.69
CA SER A 189 -13.61 18.58 21.32
C SER A 189 -12.09 18.72 21.25
N ASP A 190 -11.47 19.27 22.30
CA ASP A 190 -10.00 19.30 22.47
C ASP A 190 -9.52 18.14 23.36
N LEU A 191 -9.67 16.93 22.84
CA LEU A 191 -9.32 15.70 23.56
C LEU A 191 -7.83 15.63 23.90
N GLU A 192 -6.96 16.19 23.07
CA GLU A 192 -5.50 16.21 23.30
C GLU A 192 -5.13 16.99 24.57
N ASN A 193 -5.67 18.20 24.73
CA ASN A 193 -5.44 19.00 25.93
C ASN A 193 -6.06 18.34 27.16
N PHE A 194 -7.23 17.75 27.02
CA PHE A 194 -7.87 16.98 28.09
C PHE A 194 -7.02 15.78 28.52
N TYR A 195 -6.50 15.02 27.56
CA TYR A 195 -5.60 13.91 27.84
C TYR A 195 -4.32 14.37 28.53
N ARG A 196 -3.71 15.46 28.07
CA ARG A 196 -2.48 16.01 28.65
C ARG A 196 -2.69 16.44 30.10
N ALA A 197 -3.80 17.09 30.40
CA ALA A 197 -4.16 17.48 31.77
C ALA A 197 -4.40 16.25 32.66
N ALA A 198 -5.10 15.23 32.16
CA ALA A 198 -5.32 13.98 32.88
C ALA A 198 -4.01 13.23 33.16
N LYS A 199 -3.10 13.19 32.18
CA LYS A 199 -1.78 12.58 32.32
C LYS A 199 -0.91 13.30 33.33
N GLN A 200 -0.91 14.63 33.31
CA GLN A 200 -0.19 15.45 34.29
C GLN A 200 -0.72 15.16 35.70
N ARG A 201 -2.02 15.14 35.86
CA ARG A 201 -2.66 14.82 37.14
C ARG A 201 -2.29 13.42 37.63
N PHE A 202 -2.23 12.45 36.74
CA PHE A 202 -1.81 11.07 37.04
C PHE A 202 -0.35 11.01 37.52
N ASP A 203 0.54 11.77 36.89
CA ASP A 203 1.97 11.78 37.22
C ASP A 203 2.25 12.53 38.54
N GLU A 204 1.43 13.53 38.89
CA GLU A 204 1.62 14.39 40.07
C GLU A 204 0.95 13.86 41.35
N SER A 205 -0.06 12.99 41.24
CA SER A 205 -0.86 12.53 42.37
C SER A 205 -1.02 11.01 42.36
N GLU A 206 -0.43 10.35 43.35
CA GLU A 206 -0.58 8.90 43.54
C GLU A 206 -2.03 8.51 43.85
N GLU A 207 -2.74 9.33 44.65
CA GLU A 207 -4.17 9.13 44.94
C GLU A 207 -5.01 9.15 43.64
N PHE A 208 -4.74 10.08 42.74
CA PHE A 208 -5.39 10.13 41.43
C PHE A 208 -5.03 8.93 40.56
N ALA A 209 -3.75 8.55 40.55
CA ALA A 209 -3.26 7.41 39.80
C ALA A 209 -3.94 6.09 40.27
N ASP A 210 -4.07 5.91 41.57
CA ASP A 210 -4.76 4.74 42.14
C ASP A 210 -6.25 4.72 41.78
N ARG A 211 -6.90 5.88 41.79
CA ARG A 211 -8.30 6.00 41.38
C ARG A 211 -8.46 5.71 39.90
N ALA A 212 -7.55 6.18 39.05
CA ALA A 212 -7.54 5.90 37.62
C ALA A 212 -7.38 4.40 37.36
N ARG A 213 -6.44 3.74 38.02
CA ARG A 213 -6.26 2.27 37.95
C ARG A 213 -7.50 1.51 38.43
N GLY A 214 -8.12 1.98 39.50
CA GLY A 214 -9.37 1.41 40.03
C GLY A 214 -10.52 1.53 39.04
N LEU A 215 -10.61 2.61 38.28
CA LEU A 215 -11.62 2.77 37.22
C LEU A 215 -11.37 1.82 36.05
N VAL A 216 -10.13 1.55 35.70
CA VAL A 216 -9.80 0.52 34.69
C VAL A 216 -10.27 -0.86 35.15
N VAL A 217 -10.06 -1.22 36.40
CA VAL A 217 -10.55 -2.48 36.97
C VAL A 217 -12.07 -2.58 36.90
N LYS A 218 -12.77 -1.51 37.27
CA LYS A 218 -14.23 -1.44 37.15
C LYS A 218 -14.70 -1.57 35.71
N LEU A 219 -14.01 -0.89 34.77
CA LEU A 219 -14.29 -0.99 33.34
C LEU A 219 -14.16 -2.44 32.85
N GLN A 220 -13.09 -3.11 33.24
CA GLN A 220 -12.86 -4.52 32.91
C GLN A 220 -13.90 -5.46 33.51
N ALA A 221 -14.43 -5.11 34.67
CA ALA A 221 -15.50 -5.85 35.32
C ALA A 221 -16.91 -5.57 34.76
N GLY A 222 -17.01 -4.66 33.76
CA GLY A 222 -18.29 -4.34 33.12
C GLY A 222 -19.15 -3.34 33.87
N ASP A 223 -18.57 -2.49 34.72
CA ASP A 223 -19.30 -1.42 35.41
C ASP A 223 -19.99 -0.49 34.41
N ALA A 224 -21.30 -0.31 34.57
CA ALA A 224 -22.12 0.39 33.61
C ALA A 224 -21.74 1.87 33.43
N GLU A 225 -21.37 2.56 34.49
CA GLU A 225 -20.92 3.96 34.44
C GLU A 225 -19.58 4.08 33.71
N CYS A 226 -18.63 3.21 34.03
CA CYS A 226 -17.32 3.18 33.38
C CYS A 226 -17.45 2.84 31.88
N LEU A 227 -18.29 1.88 31.51
CA LEU A 227 -18.56 1.54 30.12
C LEU A 227 -19.18 2.72 29.35
N ALA A 228 -20.10 3.45 29.95
CA ALA A 228 -20.72 4.61 29.34
C ALA A 228 -19.69 5.74 29.08
N LEU A 229 -18.84 6.03 30.05
CA LEU A 229 -17.76 7.01 29.92
C LEU A 229 -16.71 6.58 28.88
N TRP A 230 -16.31 5.33 28.93
CA TRP A 230 -15.36 4.77 27.94
C TRP A 230 -15.91 4.86 26.53
N THR A 231 -17.18 4.49 26.31
CA THR A 231 -17.85 4.58 25.02
C THR A 231 -17.85 6.03 24.51
N ARG A 232 -18.13 6.99 25.40
CA ARG A 232 -18.11 8.42 25.06
C ARG A 232 -16.74 8.88 24.57
N PHE A 233 -15.66 8.57 25.30
CA PHE A 233 -14.29 8.91 24.90
C PHE A 233 -13.89 8.22 23.60
N LYS A 234 -14.22 6.96 23.46
CA LYS A 234 -13.96 6.20 22.24
C LYS A 234 -14.64 6.83 21.03
N ASP A 235 -15.92 7.15 21.13
CA ASP A 235 -16.69 7.74 20.03
C ASP A 235 -16.15 9.12 19.62
N ILE A 236 -15.77 9.94 20.57
CA ILE A 236 -15.13 11.25 20.30
C ILE A 236 -13.80 11.05 19.57
N SER A 237 -12.93 10.18 20.05
CA SER A 237 -11.66 9.87 19.40
C SER A 237 -11.84 9.35 17.98
N LEU A 238 -12.78 8.42 17.78
CA LEU A 238 -13.08 7.87 16.47
C LEU A 238 -13.64 8.92 15.52
N SER A 239 -14.45 9.87 16.02
CA SER A 239 -14.96 10.97 15.19
C SER A 239 -13.83 11.88 14.70
N HIS A 240 -12.82 12.14 15.52
CA HIS A 240 -11.61 12.87 15.11
C HIS A 240 -10.81 12.11 14.05
N CYS A 241 -10.62 10.80 14.24
CA CYS A 241 -9.96 9.96 13.24
C CYS A 241 -10.73 9.97 11.90
N GLN A 242 -12.06 9.89 11.95
CA GLN A 242 -12.90 9.87 10.75
C GLN A 242 -12.74 11.15 9.91
N LYS A 243 -12.65 12.31 10.55
CA LYS A 243 -12.38 13.58 9.86
C LYS A 243 -11.02 13.56 9.14
N ILE A 244 -10.00 12.98 9.76
CA ILE A 244 -8.68 12.82 9.13
C ILE A 244 -8.76 11.86 7.95
N TYR A 245 -9.46 10.74 8.07
CA TYR A 245 -9.62 9.78 6.97
C TYR A 245 -10.36 10.40 5.77
N GLU A 246 -11.39 11.18 6.02
CA GLU A 246 -12.11 11.91 4.98
C GLU A 246 -11.20 12.93 4.29
N LEU A 247 -10.43 13.70 5.06
CA LEU A 247 -9.49 14.68 4.52
C LEU A 247 -8.39 14.01 3.68
N LEU A 248 -7.89 12.87 4.12
CA LEU A 248 -6.90 12.06 3.39
C LEU A 248 -7.50 11.27 2.22
N ASN A 249 -8.79 11.29 2.02
CA ASN A 249 -9.49 10.44 1.04
C ASN A 249 -9.16 8.94 1.24
N VAL A 250 -9.16 8.47 2.47
CA VAL A 250 -8.90 7.09 2.86
C VAL A 250 -10.22 6.35 3.04
N LYS A 251 -10.33 5.13 2.54
CA LYS A 251 -11.54 4.29 2.62
C LYS A 251 -11.73 3.58 3.96
N LEU A 252 -11.47 4.26 5.05
CA LEU A 252 -11.79 3.77 6.39
C LEU A 252 -13.08 4.39 6.90
N THR A 253 -13.96 3.54 7.43
CA THR A 253 -15.23 3.93 8.05
C THR A 253 -15.32 3.36 9.46
N MET A 254 -16.36 3.77 10.20
CA MET A 254 -16.64 3.23 11.53
C MET A 254 -16.88 1.71 11.51
N ALA A 255 -17.38 1.17 10.40
CA ALA A 255 -17.60 -0.28 10.23
C ALA A 255 -16.29 -1.09 10.18
N ASP A 256 -15.17 -0.45 9.86
CA ASP A 256 -13.85 -1.09 9.77
C ASP A 256 -13.13 -1.13 11.12
N VAL A 257 -13.67 -0.47 12.14
CA VAL A 257 -13.06 -0.42 13.47
C VAL A 257 -13.20 -1.78 14.15
N MET A 258 -12.06 -2.38 14.47
CA MET A 258 -11.96 -3.61 15.24
C MET A 258 -10.85 -3.41 16.27
N GLY A 259 -11.18 -2.73 17.36
CA GLY A 259 -10.21 -2.32 18.37
C GLY A 259 -9.72 -3.48 19.26
N GLU A 260 -8.71 -3.20 20.05
CA GLU A 260 -8.15 -4.15 21.02
C GLU A 260 -9.23 -4.70 21.95
N SER A 261 -10.18 -3.88 22.37
CA SER A 261 -11.30 -4.28 23.26
C SER A 261 -12.19 -5.37 22.68
N ALA A 262 -12.27 -5.49 21.36
CA ALA A 262 -13.08 -6.50 20.70
C ALA A 262 -12.59 -7.93 20.93
N TYR A 263 -11.33 -8.09 21.33
CA TYR A 263 -10.71 -9.39 21.60
C TYR A 263 -10.69 -9.76 23.09
N ASN A 264 -11.16 -8.89 23.98
CA ASN A 264 -11.07 -9.11 25.44
C ASN A 264 -11.64 -10.45 25.89
N ASP A 265 -12.77 -10.87 25.34
CA ASP A 265 -13.42 -12.13 25.71
C ASP A 265 -12.63 -13.37 25.25
N ASP A 266 -11.79 -13.25 24.23
CA ASP A 266 -10.98 -14.35 23.70
C ASP A 266 -9.59 -14.45 24.35
N LEU A 267 -9.15 -13.46 25.10
CA LEU A 267 -7.80 -13.46 25.70
C LEU A 267 -7.60 -14.64 26.64
N ILE A 268 -8.58 -14.96 27.47
CA ILE A 268 -8.50 -16.11 28.36
C ILE A 268 -8.47 -17.44 27.57
N ASN A 269 -9.15 -17.53 26.46
CA ASN A 269 -9.12 -18.68 25.58
C ASN A 269 -7.74 -18.87 24.94
N VAL A 270 -7.09 -17.78 24.52
CA VAL A 270 -5.70 -17.82 24.04
C VAL A 270 -4.78 -18.44 25.09
N VAL A 271 -4.88 -17.97 26.34
CA VAL A 271 -4.07 -18.48 27.44
C VAL A 271 -4.35 -19.97 27.69
N ASN A 272 -5.62 -20.35 27.77
CA ASN A 272 -6.02 -21.72 28.02
C ASN A 272 -5.58 -22.68 26.92
N ASP A 273 -5.68 -22.26 25.66
CA ASP A 273 -5.28 -23.08 24.52
C ASP A 273 -3.75 -23.23 24.43
N LEU A 274 -3.00 -22.19 24.75
CA LEU A 274 -1.52 -22.25 24.83
C LEU A 274 -1.10 -23.18 25.99
N LYS A 275 -1.80 -23.13 27.14
CA LYS A 275 -1.55 -24.01 28.27
C LYS A 275 -1.85 -25.47 27.92
N ALA A 276 -2.98 -25.73 27.29
CA ALA A 276 -3.37 -27.07 26.84
C ALA A 276 -2.39 -27.65 25.80
N ALA A 277 -1.79 -26.80 24.97
CA ALA A 277 -0.75 -27.19 24.02
C ALA A 277 0.63 -27.42 24.66
N GLY A 278 0.78 -27.18 25.97
CA GLY A 278 2.04 -27.31 26.68
C GLY A 278 3.07 -26.24 26.33
N MET A 279 2.64 -25.10 25.80
CA MET A 279 3.52 -24.02 25.31
C MET A 279 3.80 -22.96 26.37
N LEU A 280 3.00 -22.85 27.44
CA LEU A 280 3.23 -21.84 28.48
C LEU A 280 4.23 -22.31 29.52
N VAL A 281 5.20 -21.46 29.81
CA VAL A 281 6.24 -21.66 30.83
C VAL A 281 6.27 -20.45 31.75
N GLU A 282 6.29 -20.67 33.05
CA GLU A 282 6.49 -19.59 34.02
C GLU A 282 7.94 -19.09 33.96
N SER A 283 8.10 -17.79 33.87
CA SER A 283 9.39 -17.12 33.88
C SER A 283 9.27 -15.77 34.59
N ASN A 284 9.98 -15.62 35.73
CA ASN A 284 9.94 -14.39 36.54
C ASN A 284 8.53 -13.95 36.94
N GLY A 285 7.65 -14.92 37.27
CA GLY A 285 6.27 -14.68 37.62
C GLY A 285 5.30 -14.47 36.47
N ALA A 286 5.79 -14.34 35.25
CA ALA A 286 5.00 -14.20 34.02
C ALA A 286 4.79 -15.56 33.34
N GLN A 287 3.72 -15.67 32.55
CA GLN A 287 3.49 -16.83 31.68
C GLN A 287 3.96 -16.50 30.26
N CYS A 288 4.91 -17.27 29.76
CA CYS A 288 5.60 -17.00 28.53
C CYS A 288 5.59 -18.19 27.58
N VAL A 289 5.77 -17.91 26.29
CA VAL A 289 6.10 -18.90 25.27
C VAL A 289 7.54 -18.68 24.84
N PHE A 290 8.33 -19.76 24.81
CA PHE A 290 9.69 -19.75 24.30
C PHE A 290 9.76 -20.58 23.02
N LEU A 291 10.25 -19.97 21.95
CA LEU A 291 10.51 -20.63 20.67
C LEU A 291 12.01 -20.64 20.39
N ASP A 292 12.53 -21.75 19.91
CA ASP A 292 13.98 -21.96 19.72
C ASP A 292 14.62 -20.98 18.71
N GLU A 293 13.84 -20.51 17.76
CA GLU A 293 14.28 -19.56 16.73
C GLU A 293 14.50 -18.14 17.24
N PHE A 294 13.99 -17.78 18.42
CA PHE A 294 14.13 -16.42 18.98
C PHE A 294 15.09 -16.41 20.17
N LYS A 295 16.26 -15.83 19.96
CA LYS A 295 17.30 -15.68 20.96
C LYS A 295 17.88 -14.28 20.94
N ASN A 296 18.37 -13.83 22.12
CA ASN A 296 19.11 -12.58 22.20
C ASN A 296 20.54 -12.73 21.64
N ALA A 297 21.31 -11.65 21.65
CA ALA A 297 22.68 -11.64 21.17
C ALA A 297 23.61 -12.61 21.92
N ASP A 298 23.30 -12.94 23.18
CA ASP A 298 24.06 -13.85 24.04
C ASP A 298 23.61 -15.31 23.87
N GLY A 299 22.61 -15.56 23.03
CA GLY A 299 22.07 -16.90 22.77
C GLY A 299 21.00 -17.35 23.76
N ASP A 300 20.56 -16.49 24.68
CA ASP A 300 19.48 -16.78 25.60
C ASP A 300 18.12 -16.71 24.91
N PRO A 301 17.15 -17.59 25.29
CA PRO A 301 15.81 -17.55 24.72
C PRO A 301 15.10 -16.23 24.99
N LEU A 302 14.46 -15.66 23.95
CA LEU A 302 13.59 -14.49 24.09
C LEU A 302 12.16 -14.92 24.39
N PRO A 303 11.58 -14.52 25.54
CA PRO A 303 10.21 -14.88 25.87
C PRO A 303 9.20 -14.07 25.06
N VAL A 304 8.10 -14.71 24.68
CA VAL A 304 6.87 -14.03 24.29
C VAL A 304 5.96 -14.01 25.52
N ILE A 305 5.80 -12.87 26.14
CA ILE A 305 5.03 -12.75 27.38
C ILE A 305 3.54 -12.74 27.02
N ILE A 306 2.81 -13.70 27.54
CA ILE A 306 1.36 -13.85 27.32
C ILE A 306 0.56 -13.27 28.47
N VAL A 307 0.98 -13.54 29.71
CA VAL A 307 0.39 -12.97 30.93
C VAL A 307 1.51 -12.42 31.80
N LYS A 308 1.39 -11.15 32.16
CA LYS A 308 2.34 -10.49 33.08
C LYS A 308 2.25 -11.06 34.50
N ALA A 309 3.27 -10.80 35.31
CA ALA A 309 3.31 -11.22 36.71
C ALA A 309 2.13 -10.66 37.54
N ASP A 310 1.60 -9.49 37.16
CA ASP A 310 0.43 -8.86 37.78
C ASP A 310 -0.93 -9.42 37.29
N GLY A 311 -0.89 -10.40 36.37
CA GLY A 311 -2.09 -11.00 35.76
C GLY A 311 -2.63 -10.27 34.54
N GLY A 312 -2.01 -9.16 34.13
CA GLY A 312 -2.42 -8.40 32.95
C GLY A 312 -1.96 -9.06 31.64
N TYR A 313 -2.72 -8.80 30.59
CA TYR A 313 -2.35 -9.24 29.23
C TYR A 313 -1.47 -8.20 28.53
N LEU A 314 -0.71 -8.65 27.53
CA LEU A 314 0.11 -7.82 26.67
C LEU A 314 -0.41 -7.79 25.23
N TYR A 315 0.20 -6.93 24.41
CA TYR A 315 -0.12 -6.82 22.98
C TYR A 315 -0.01 -8.16 22.24
N ALA A 316 0.97 -9.00 22.60
CA ALA A 316 1.11 -10.33 22.00
C ALA A 316 -0.15 -11.19 22.16
N THR A 317 -0.80 -11.15 23.31
CA THR A 317 -2.01 -11.93 23.58
C THR A 317 -3.18 -11.40 22.74
N THR A 318 -3.35 -10.10 22.65
CA THR A 318 -4.37 -9.47 21.79
C THR A 318 -4.12 -9.77 20.32
N ASP A 319 -2.87 -9.69 19.86
CA ASP A 319 -2.53 -10.00 18.48
C ASP A 319 -2.73 -11.49 18.15
N LEU A 320 -2.48 -12.40 19.09
CA LEU A 320 -2.81 -13.82 18.93
C LEU A 320 -4.32 -14.03 18.81
N ALA A 321 -5.12 -13.34 19.62
CA ALA A 321 -6.57 -13.37 19.52
C ALA A 321 -7.05 -12.84 18.16
N ALA A 322 -6.42 -11.79 17.64
CA ALA A 322 -6.70 -11.26 16.32
C ALA A 322 -6.38 -12.27 15.20
N VAL A 323 -5.26 -13.00 15.29
CA VAL A 323 -4.93 -14.07 14.34
C VAL A 323 -6.00 -15.17 14.38
N ARG A 324 -6.43 -15.59 15.55
CA ARG A 324 -7.52 -16.58 15.73
C ARG A 324 -8.81 -16.12 15.04
N TYR A 325 -9.17 -14.85 15.21
CA TYR A 325 -10.35 -14.26 14.60
C TYR A 325 -10.24 -14.22 13.07
N ARG A 326 -9.11 -13.76 12.56
CA ARG A 326 -8.85 -13.63 11.11
C ARG A 326 -8.82 -14.99 10.40
N SER A 327 -8.22 -16.00 11.04
CA SER A 327 -8.20 -17.36 10.53
C SER A 327 -9.54 -18.09 10.74
N GLY A 328 -10.05 -18.10 11.96
CA GLY A 328 -11.21 -18.90 12.33
C GLY A 328 -12.55 -18.30 11.92
N LYS A 329 -12.78 -17.03 12.22
CA LYS A 329 -14.04 -16.32 11.94
C LYS A 329 -14.10 -15.76 10.54
N LEU A 330 -13.08 -15.02 10.13
CA LEU A 330 -13.04 -14.36 8.82
C LEU A 330 -12.65 -15.31 7.69
N LYS A 331 -12.00 -16.43 7.99
CA LYS A 331 -11.49 -17.36 6.96
C LYS A 331 -10.60 -16.66 5.93
N ALA A 332 -9.73 -15.78 6.38
CA ALA A 332 -8.82 -15.06 5.53
C ALA A 332 -7.78 -15.99 4.91
N ASP A 333 -7.45 -15.73 3.64
CA ASP A 333 -6.34 -16.40 2.93
C ASP A 333 -5.02 -15.66 3.17
N ARG A 334 -5.10 -14.36 3.43
CA ARG A 334 -3.95 -13.48 3.61
C ARG A 334 -4.29 -12.39 4.63
N ALA A 335 -3.33 -12.03 5.48
CA ALA A 335 -3.44 -10.92 6.42
C ALA A 335 -2.19 -10.04 6.32
N LEU A 336 -2.38 -8.76 6.02
CA LEU A 336 -1.34 -7.75 5.88
C LEU A 336 -1.37 -6.79 7.06
N TYR A 337 -0.23 -6.61 7.71
CA TYR A 337 -0.06 -5.76 8.89
C TYR A 337 0.78 -4.53 8.54
N PHE A 338 0.15 -3.40 8.30
CA PHE A 338 0.84 -2.12 8.03
C PHE A 338 1.19 -1.43 9.34
N VAL A 339 2.28 -1.84 9.94
CA VAL A 339 2.80 -1.38 11.21
C VAL A 339 4.27 -1.01 11.08
N ASP A 340 4.74 -0.08 11.89
CA ASP A 340 6.14 0.37 11.92
C ASP A 340 7.13 -0.81 11.93
N GLN A 341 8.18 -0.72 11.14
CA GLN A 341 9.18 -1.80 11.00
C GLN A 341 9.91 -2.13 12.31
N ARG A 342 9.90 -1.23 13.29
CA ARG A 342 10.45 -1.50 14.63
C ARG A 342 9.70 -2.59 15.37
N GLN A 343 8.47 -2.92 14.95
CA GLN A 343 7.66 -4.01 15.47
C GLN A 343 7.91 -5.37 14.78
N ALA A 344 8.94 -5.48 13.93
CA ALA A 344 9.18 -6.68 13.13
C ALA A 344 9.37 -7.94 13.98
N LEU A 345 10.17 -7.87 15.05
CA LEU A 345 10.39 -9.01 15.95
C LEU A 345 9.10 -9.44 16.63
N HIS A 346 8.30 -8.50 17.10
CA HIS A 346 7.00 -8.77 17.72
C HIS A 346 6.10 -9.59 16.80
N PHE A 347 5.94 -9.18 15.54
CA PHE A 347 5.09 -9.91 14.59
C PHE A 347 5.69 -11.26 14.19
N GLN A 348 7.00 -11.36 14.03
CA GLN A 348 7.66 -12.65 13.80
C GLN A 348 7.32 -13.65 14.93
N GLN A 349 7.41 -13.19 16.18
CA GLN A 349 7.09 -14.00 17.35
C GLN A 349 5.60 -14.36 17.40
N VAL A 350 4.71 -13.40 17.20
CA VAL A 350 3.25 -13.63 17.22
C VAL A 350 2.85 -14.64 16.13
N PHE A 351 3.35 -14.48 14.92
CA PHE A 351 3.03 -15.40 13.81
C PHE A 351 3.57 -16.81 14.07
N ALA A 352 4.78 -16.94 14.60
CA ALA A 352 5.36 -18.22 14.93
C ALA A 352 4.59 -18.93 16.03
N VAL A 353 4.22 -18.22 17.09
CA VAL A 353 3.39 -18.76 18.19
C VAL A 353 2.03 -19.20 17.66
N ALA A 354 1.37 -18.36 16.87
CA ALA A 354 0.04 -18.66 16.32
C ALA A 354 0.05 -19.93 15.44
N ARG A 355 1.08 -20.11 14.61
CA ARG A 355 1.22 -21.31 13.79
C ARG A 355 1.47 -22.54 14.62
N LYS A 356 2.39 -22.48 15.58
CA LYS A 356 2.74 -23.62 16.45
C LYS A 356 1.58 -24.02 17.35
N ALA A 357 0.79 -23.07 17.82
CA ALA A 357 -0.38 -23.31 18.65
C ALA A 357 -1.59 -23.83 17.88
N GLY A 358 -1.56 -23.86 16.55
CA GLY A 358 -2.69 -24.27 15.72
C GLY A 358 -3.80 -23.22 15.63
N PHE A 359 -3.51 -21.96 15.89
CA PHE A 359 -4.47 -20.86 15.77
C PHE A 359 -4.79 -20.52 14.32
N VAL A 360 -3.89 -20.86 13.41
CA VAL A 360 -4.11 -20.79 11.96
C VAL A 360 -4.65 -22.13 11.50
N THR A 361 -5.94 -22.19 11.18
CA THR A 361 -6.69 -23.43 10.93
C THR A 361 -6.68 -23.89 9.47
N HIS A 362 -6.20 -23.04 8.56
CA HIS A 362 -6.04 -23.32 7.13
C HIS A 362 -4.85 -22.51 6.61
N PRO A 363 -4.35 -22.76 5.38
CA PRO A 363 -3.28 -21.94 4.82
C PRO A 363 -3.68 -20.47 4.76
N MET A 364 -3.08 -19.67 5.63
CA MET A 364 -3.23 -18.22 5.67
C MET A 364 -1.83 -17.58 5.72
N GLU A 365 -1.52 -16.74 4.76
CA GLU A 365 -0.29 -15.97 4.78
C GLU A 365 -0.46 -14.77 5.71
N MET A 366 0.49 -14.58 6.60
CA MET A 366 0.57 -13.40 7.47
C MET A 366 1.85 -12.65 7.18
N GLU A 367 1.73 -11.37 6.84
CA GLU A 367 2.85 -10.56 6.41
C GLU A 367 2.88 -9.24 7.17
N HIS A 368 4.00 -8.98 7.83
CA HIS A 368 4.28 -7.66 8.39
C HIS A 368 4.81 -6.75 7.27
N MET A 369 3.99 -5.79 6.86
CA MET A 369 4.32 -4.76 5.89
C MET A 369 4.93 -3.55 6.62
N GLY A 370 6.11 -3.75 7.22
CA GLY A 370 6.81 -2.73 7.98
C GLY A 370 7.18 -1.50 7.14
N PHE A 371 7.12 -0.35 7.73
CA PHE A 371 7.48 0.91 7.08
C PHE A 371 8.48 1.71 7.92
N GLY A 372 9.26 2.55 7.23
CA GLY A 372 10.24 3.43 7.85
C GLY A 372 9.62 4.69 8.45
N THR A 373 10.47 5.59 8.91
CA THR A 373 10.10 6.80 9.64
C THR A 373 10.07 8.02 8.71
N MET A 374 9.08 8.89 8.90
CA MET A 374 9.07 10.24 8.33
C MET A 374 9.89 11.17 9.24
N ASN A 375 10.96 11.74 8.70
CA ASN A 375 11.88 12.60 9.43
C ASN A 375 11.68 14.07 9.08
N GLY A 376 12.12 14.95 9.96
CA GLY A 376 12.28 16.37 9.68
C GLY A 376 13.56 16.67 8.90
N ALA A 377 13.83 17.94 8.63
CA ALA A 377 15.01 18.41 7.91
C ALA A 377 16.35 18.04 8.59
N ASP A 378 16.33 17.82 9.90
CA ASP A 378 17.48 17.40 10.70
C ASP A 378 17.79 15.90 10.65
N GLY A 379 17.03 15.13 9.86
CA GLY A 379 17.15 13.68 9.74
C GLY A 379 16.64 12.89 10.96
N ARG A 380 15.98 13.56 11.91
CA ARG A 380 15.36 12.95 13.09
C ARG A 380 13.85 12.86 12.90
N PRO A 381 13.14 12.00 13.66
CA PRO A 381 11.69 11.93 13.61
C PRO A 381 11.04 13.30 13.68
N PHE A 382 10.06 13.56 12.83
CA PHE A 382 9.42 14.86 12.67
C PHE A 382 8.73 15.28 13.98
N LYS A 383 9.13 16.42 14.55
CA LYS A 383 8.64 16.93 15.83
C LYS A 383 8.35 18.43 15.75
N THR A 384 7.49 18.90 16.65
CA THR A 384 7.32 20.35 16.89
C THR A 384 8.59 20.98 17.45
N ARG A 385 8.67 22.31 17.43
CA ARG A 385 9.80 23.08 18.03
C ARG A 385 10.01 22.73 19.50
N ASP A 386 8.94 22.43 20.22
CA ASP A 386 8.96 22.09 21.64
C ASP A 386 9.22 20.59 21.90
N GLY A 387 9.57 19.83 20.87
CA GLY A 387 9.90 18.40 20.97
C GLY A 387 8.69 17.45 21.01
N GLY A 388 7.46 17.98 20.89
CA GLY A 388 6.23 17.20 20.83
C GLY A 388 5.99 16.55 19.47
N THR A 389 4.97 15.68 19.38
CA THR A 389 4.52 15.12 18.10
C THR A 389 3.72 16.15 17.30
N VAL A 390 3.94 16.18 15.98
CA VAL A 390 3.17 17.04 15.08
C VAL A 390 1.80 16.41 14.85
N LYS A 391 0.73 17.18 15.12
CA LYS A 391 -0.64 16.72 14.82
C LYS A 391 -0.82 16.58 13.32
N LEU A 392 -1.42 15.48 12.90
CA LEU A 392 -1.63 15.21 11.48
C LEU A 392 -2.54 16.25 10.83
N ILE A 393 -3.57 16.71 11.55
CA ILE A 393 -4.48 17.76 11.04
C ILE A 393 -3.72 19.07 10.75
N ASP A 394 -2.77 19.46 11.58
CA ASP A 394 -2.00 20.69 11.40
C ASP A 394 -1.11 20.61 10.15
N LEU A 395 -0.46 19.48 9.95
CA LEU A 395 0.35 19.22 8.75
C LEU A 395 -0.49 19.28 7.48
N LEU A 396 -1.67 18.67 7.48
CA LEU A 396 -2.56 18.64 6.32
C LEU A 396 -3.19 20.02 6.05
N THR A 397 -3.49 20.78 7.08
CA THR A 397 -3.98 22.16 6.95
C THR A 397 -2.91 23.06 6.33
N GLU A 398 -1.67 22.98 6.80
CA GLU A 398 -0.55 23.73 6.24
C GLU A 398 -0.29 23.36 4.76
N ALA A 399 -0.37 22.09 4.43
CA ALA A 399 -0.24 21.65 3.04
C ALA A 399 -1.29 22.29 2.13
N GLN A 400 -2.54 22.36 2.57
CA GLN A 400 -3.63 22.99 1.83
C GLN A 400 -3.41 24.51 1.66
N GLU A 401 -2.94 25.20 2.70
CA GLU A 401 -2.70 26.63 2.64
C GLU A 401 -1.53 26.99 1.73
N ARG A 402 -0.45 26.22 1.78
CA ARG A 402 0.68 26.40 0.86
C ARG A 402 0.27 26.14 -0.60
N ALA A 403 -0.52 25.09 -0.84
CA ALA A 403 -1.08 24.82 -2.16
C ALA A 403 -2.02 25.93 -2.63
N TYR A 404 -2.86 26.47 -1.74
CA TYR A 404 -3.73 27.59 -2.03
C TYR A 404 -2.95 28.80 -2.53
N ASN A 405 -1.88 29.18 -1.85
CA ASN A 405 -1.05 30.32 -2.26
C ASN A 405 -0.36 30.08 -3.61
N LEU A 406 0.16 28.88 -3.85
CA LEU A 406 0.80 28.53 -5.13
C LEU A 406 -0.19 28.55 -6.29
N VAL A 407 -1.37 28.00 -6.13
CA VAL A 407 -2.40 27.96 -7.18
C VAL A 407 -2.95 29.35 -7.46
N LYS A 408 -3.19 30.14 -6.41
CA LYS A 408 -3.65 31.54 -6.55
C LYS A 408 -2.65 32.40 -7.29
N GLU A 409 -1.36 32.23 -7.01
CA GLU A 409 -0.30 32.96 -7.73
C GLU A 409 -0.29 32.62 -9.22
N LYS A 410 -0.47 31.35 -9.57
CA LYS A 410 -0.51 30.88 -10.96
C LYS A 410 -1.81 31.27 -11.69
N ASN A 411 -2.93 31.28 -10.98
CA ASN A 411 -4.27 31.55 -11.52
C ASN A 411 -5.03 32.55 -10.64
N PRO A 412 -4.70 33.86 -10.71
CA PRO A 412 -5.32 34.87 -9.83
C PRO A 412 -6.81 35.08 -10.02
N THR A 413 -7.37 34.63 -11.14
CA THR A 413 -8.77 34.87 -11.53
C THR A 413 -9.72 33.71 -11.16
N LEU A 414 -9.22 32.64 -10.54
CA LEU A 414 -10.06 31.54 -10.10
C LEU A 414 -11.08 31.98 -9.03
N ALA A 415 -12.31 31.46 -9.11
CA ALA A 415 -13.29 31.62 -8.06
C ALA A 415 -12.80 30.98 -6.75
N GLU A 416 -13.16 31.57 -5.61
CA GLU A 416 -12.66 31.13 -4.29
C GLU A 416 -12.96 29.65 -4.00
N ASP A 417 -14.17 29.17 -4.29
CA ASP A 417 -14.57 27.79 -4.05
C ASP A 417 -13.77 26.81 -4.92
N GLU A 418 -13.55 27.15 -6.19
CA GLU A 418 -12.72 26.36 -7.10
C GLU A 418 -11.25 26.34 -6.65
N LEU A 419 -10.74 27.50 -6.25
CA LEU A 419 -9.37 27.64 -5.73
C LEU A 419 -9.17 26.79 -4.46
N ARG A 420 -10.13 26.81 -3.54
CA ARG A 420 -10.08 25.98 -2.31
C ARG A 420 -10.12 24.49 -2.61
N ASN A 421 -10.93 24.07 -3.57
CA ASN A 421 -10.99 22.66 -3.99
C ASN A 421 -9.67 22.20 -4.63
N ILE A 422 -9.12 23.01 -5.53
CA ILE A 422 -7.82 22.71 -6.16
C ILE A 422 -6.72 22.65 -5.09
N ALA A 423 -6.68 23.60 -4.18
CA ALA A 423 -5.70 23.65 -3.09
C ALA A 423 -5.77 22.41 -2.19
N LYS A 424 -6.97 21.92 -1.89
CA LYS A 424 -7.18 20.69 -1.12
C LYS A 424 -6.63 19.48 -1.88
N VAL A 425 -7.01 19.30 -3.13
CA VAL A 425 -6.56 18.16 -3.94
C VAL A 425 -5.05 18.16 -4.13
N VAL A 426 -4.49 19.31 -4.47
CA VAL A 426 -3.03 19.47 -4.67
C VAL A 426 -2.27 19.30 -3.35
N GLY A 427 -2.69 19.95 -2.28
CA GLY A 427 -1.99 19.93 -1.00
C GLY A 427 -2.02 18.55 -0.33
N ILE A 428 -3.17 17.95 -0.21
CA ILE A 428 -3.32 16.60 0.34
C ILE A 428 -2.64 15.57 -0.56
N GLY A 429 -2.84 15.68 -1.87
CA GLY A 429 -2.19 14.80 -2.85
C GLY A 429 -0.67 14.88 -2.78
N ALA A 430 -0.10 16.08 -2.62
CA ALA A 430 1.34 16.29 -2.52
C ALA A 430 1.93 15.55 -1.30
N VAL A 431 1.31 15.65 -0.14
CA VAL A 431 1.75 14.96 1.09
C VAL A 431 1.66 13.45 0.91
N LYS A 432 0.53 12.95 0.44
CA LYS A 432 0.32 11.51 0.24
C LYS A 432 1.28 10.92 -0.78
N TYR A 433 1.41 11.56 -1.92
CA TYR A 433 2.27 11.06 -3.00
C TYR A 433 3.75 11.08 -2.63
N ALA A 434 4.21 12.11 -1.95
CA ALA A 434 5.59 12.19 -1.49
C ALA A 434 5.96 11.01 -0.58
N ASP A 435 5.05 10.59 0.28
CA ASP A 435 5.20 9.40 1.12
C ASP A 435 5.13 8.11 0.31
N LEU A 436 4.05 7.93 -0.47
CA LEU A 436 3.78 6.71 -1.24
C LEU A 436 4.82 6.45 -2.34
N SER A 437 5.50 7.49 -2.84
CA SER A 437 6.54 7.38 -3.85
C SER A 437 7.88 6.86 -3.31
N LYS A 438 8.05 6.78 -2.00
CA LYS A 438 9.22 6.20 -1.35
C LYS A 438 9.04 4.71 -1.15
N HIS A 439 10.13 3.97 -1.21
CA HIS A 439 10.08 2.57 -0.80
C HIS A 439 9.55 2.47 0.63
N ARG A 440 8.59 1.58 0.87
CA ARG A 440 7.89 1.46 2.16
C ARG A 440 8.84 1.36 3.35
N THR A 441 9.91 0.60 3.22
CA THR A 441 10.87 0.37 4.33
C THR A 441 11.90 1.48 4.50
N SER A 442 11.94 2.46 3.60
CA SER A 442 12.89 3.57 3.69
C SER A 442 12.36 4.69 4.58
N ASP A 443 13.27 5.28 5.35
CA ASP A 443 13.02 6.57 5.99
C ASP A 443 13.09 7.68 4.93
N TYR A 444 12.39 8.77 5.13
CA TYR A 444 12.49 9.93 4.27
C TYR A 444 12.31 11.23 5.04
N SER A 445 12.84 12.32 4.50
CA SER A 445 12.68 13.66 5.08
C SER A 445 11.50 14.39 4.45
N PHE A 446 10.64 14.93 5.32
CA PHE A 446 9.48 15.71 4.93
C PHE A 446 9.90 17.11 4.46
N ASN A 447 9.45 17.55 3.29
CA ASN A 447 9.75 18.87 2.74
C ASN A 447 8.60 19.37 1.85
N PHE A 448 7.87 20.39 2.29
CA PHE A 448 6.76 20.96 1.56
C PHE A 448 7.15 21.51 0.18
N ASP A 449 8.29 22.17 0.06
CA ASP A 449 8.72 22.80 -1.20
C ASP A 449 8.97 21.75 -2.29
N LEU A 450 9.58 20.60 -1.91
CA LEU A 450 9.78 19.49 -2.83
C LEU A 450 8.46 18.79 -3.20
N MET A 451 7.57 18.59 -2.23
CA MET A 451 6.29 17.91 -2.43
C MET A 451 5.34 18.69 -3.33
N LEU A 452 5.34 20.01 -3.22
CA LEU A 452 4.47 20.92 -3.94
C LEU A 452 5.07 21.41 -5.26
N ASN A 453 6.25 20.93 -5.66
CA ASN A 453 6.87 21.27 -6.92
C ASN A 453 6.04 20.69 -8.08
N PHE A 454 5.83 21.49 -9.13
CA PHE A 454 5.13 21.09 -10.35
C PHE A 454 6.03 20.35 -11.35
N GLU A 455 7.30 20.17 -11.02
CA GLU A 455 8.27 19.40 -11.79
C GLU A 455 8.78 18.21 -10.96
N GLY A 456 9.16 17.15 -11.66
CA GLY A 456 9.67 15.93 -11.04
C GLY A 456 8.56 14.96 -10.61
N ASN A 457 8.93 13.98 -9.82
CA ASN A 457 8.01 12.91 -9.37
C ASN A 457 7.17 13.35 -8.17
N THR A 458 6.17 14.16 -8.45
CA THR A 458 5.27 14.79 -7.46
C THR A 458 3.80 14.64 -7.86
N ALA A 459 2.90 14.77 -6.90
CA ALA A 459 1.47 14.80 -7.19
C ALA A 459 1.07 16.00 -8.09
N PRO A 460 1.52 17.24 -7.84
CA PRO A 460 1.20 18.34 -8.74
C PRO A 460 1.59 18.08 -10.19
N TYR A 461 2.74 17.47 -10.43
CA TYR A 461 3.17 17.09 -11.77
C TYR A 461 2.21 16.10 -12.44
N LEU A 462 1.83 15.03 -11.74
CA LEU A 462 0.91 14.01 -12.27
C LEU A 462 -0.50 14.53 -12.46
N LEU A 463 -0.99 15.34 -11.55
CA LEU A 463 -2.30 16.00 -11.68
C LEU A 463 -2.31 16.93 -12.89
N TYR A 464 -1.25 17.68 -13.11
CA TYR A 464 -1.11 18.52 -14.30
C TYR A 464 -1.05 17.70 -15.60
N ALA A 465 -0.29 16.58 -15.60
CA ALA A 465 -0.25 15.68 -16.76
C ALA A 465 -1.64 15.15 -17.12
N TYR A 466 -2.43 14.75 -16.13
CA TYR A 466 -3.81 14.33 -16.34
C TYR A 466 -4.68 15.46 -16.89
N THR A 467 -4.58 16.69 -16.37
CA THR A 467 -5.36 17.84 -16.85
C THR A 467 -5.03 18.20 -18.31
N ARG A 468 -3.80 17.95 -18.76
CA ARG A 468 -3.42 18.12 -20.18
C ARG A 468 -4.17 17.14 -21.07
N VAL A 469 -4.24 15.87 -20.68
CA VAL A 469 -5.04 14.86 -21.40
C VAL A 469 -6.51 15.24 -21.40
N ALA A 470 -7.09 15.52 -20.25
CA ALA A 470 -8.47 15.96 -20.12
C ALA A 470 -8.78 17.22 -20.96
N GLY A 471 -7.82 18.13 -21.05
CA GLY A 471 -7.92 19.35 -21.86
C GLY A 471 -8.09 19.09 -23.35
N VAL A 472 -7.43 18.08 -23.91
CA VAL A 472 -7.59 17.68 -25.32
C VAL A 472 -9.04 17.26 -25.59
N PHE A 473 -9.60 16.42 -24.71
CA PHE A 473 -10.98 15.93 -24.84
C PHE A 473 -12.03 17.01 -24.58
N ARG A 474 -11.78 17.90 -23.65
CA ARG A 474 -12.65 19.07 -23.40
C ARG A 474 -12.74 19.97 -24.62
N LYS A 475 -11.64 20.21 -25.33
CA LYS A 475 -11.63 20.99 -26.60
C LYS A 475 -12.45 20.30 -27.68
N LEU A 476 -12.52 18.98 -27.69
CA LEU A 476 -13.32 18.19 -28.62
C LEU A 476 -14.79 18.06 -28.19
N GLY A 477 -15.14 18.37 -26.95
CA GLY A 477 -16.45 18.10 -26.38
C GLY A 477 -16.79 16.62 -26.29
N LYS A 478 -15.81 15.77 -26.06
CA LYS A 478 -15.92 14.30 -25.99
C LYS A 478 -15.34 13.73 -24.71
N ASP A 479 -15.92 12.62 -24.26
CA ASP A 479 -15.35 11.81 -23.20
C ASP A 479 -14.31 10.80 -23.76
N PHE A 480 -13.49 10.23 -22.89
CA PHE A 480 -12.48 9.23 -23.27
C PHE A 480 -13.08 8.00 -23.99
N SER A 481 -14.29 7.62 -23.64
CA SER A 481 -15.01 6.49 -24.25
C SER A 481 -15.64 6.78 -25.63
N GLU A 482 -15.68 8.05 -26.03
CA GLU A 482 -16.39 8.46 -27.25
C GLU A 482 -15.50 8.51 -28.50
N VAL A 483 -14.25 8.08 -28.42
CA VAL A 483 -13.35 8.05 -29.55
C VAL A 483 -13.44 6.71 -30.26
N ASP A 484 -13.92 6.71 -31.47
CA ASP A 484 -13.95 5.55 -32.38
C ASP A 484 -12.60 5.29 -33.07
N GLY A 485 -12.52 4.28 -33.89
CA GLY A 485 -11.33 3.91 -34.64
C GLY A 485 -10.48 2.85 -33.95
N GLN A 486 -9.25 2.76 -34.34
CA GLN A 486 -8.29 1.76 -33.85
C GLN A 486 -6.93 2.42 -33.58
N ILE A 487 -6.22 1.87 -32.61
CA ILE A 487 -4.83 2.24 -32.32
C ILE A 487 -3.95 1.61 -33.40
N VAL A 488 -3.13 2.43 -34.05
CA VAL A 488 -2.09 2.04 -35.00
C VAL A 488 -0.77 2.66 -34.57
N LEU A 489 0.22 1.81 -34.29
CA LEU A 489 1.50 2.24 -33.72
C LEU A 489 2.56 2.35 -34.81
N GLU A 490 2.74 3.56 -35.34
CA GLU A 490 3.70 3.86 -36.42
C GLU A 490 4.95 4.57 -35.90
N ALA A 491 4.78 5.66 -35.15
CA ALA A 491 5.88 6.44 -34.63
C ALA A 491 6.51 5.81 -33.38
N ALA A 492 7.80 6.04 -33.18
CA ALA A 492 8.54 5.53 -32.02
C ALA A 492 7.91 5.98 -30.68
N HIS A 493 7.50 7.25 -30.57
CA HIS A 493 6.86 7.78 -29.38
C HIS A 493 5.48 7.14 -29.09
N GLU A 494 4.74 6.77 -30.14
CA GLU A 494 3.49 6.00 -30.01
C GLU A 494 3.76 4.60 -29.45
N GLN A 495 4.78 3.92 -29.99
CA GLN A 495 5.16 2.57 -29.57
C GLN A 495 5.68 2.53 -28.12
N GLU A 496 6.47 3.52 -27.71
CA GLU A 496 7.01 3.62 -26.35
C GLU A 496 5.92 3.84 -25.31
N LEU A 497 5.01 4.77 -25.60
CA LEU A 497 3.85 5.01 -24.73
C LEU A 497 2.96 3.76 -24.65
N ALA A 498 2.66 3.15 -25.78
CA ALA A 498 1.84 1.94 -25.87
C ALA A 498 2.43 0.79 -25.05
N ALA A 499 3.71 0.52 -25.18
CA ALA A 499 4.41 -0.53 -24.44
C ALA A 499 4.32 -0.29 -22.93
N LYS A 500 4.45 0.95 -22.47
CA LYS A 500 4.33 1.32 -21.06
C LYS A 500 2.89 1.16 -20.55
N LEU A 501 1.91 1.63 -21.30
CA LEU A 501 0.50 1.49 -20.93
C LEU A 501 0.10 0.02 -20.75
N ALA A 502 0.63 -0.89 -21.57
CA ALA A 502 0.37 -2.32 -21.47
C ALA A 502 0.93 -2.97 -20.19
N GLN A 503 1.81 -2.32 -19.45
CA GLN A 503 2.42 -2.84 -18.22
C GLN A 503 1.59 -2.56 -16.97
N PHE A 504 0.47 -1.87 -17.07
CA PHE A 504 -0.31 -1.44 -15.91
C PHE A 504 -0.74 -2.61 -15.02
N GLY A 505 -1.24 -3.69 -15.61
CA GLY A 505 -1.64 -4.88 -14.87
C GLY A 505 -0.48 -5.56 -14.11
N GLU A 506 0.69 -5.66 -14.74
CA GLU A 506 1.90 -6.19 -14.09
C GLU A 506 2.31 -5.34 -12.88
N VAL A 507 2.29 -4.02 -13.04
CA VAL A 507 2.63 -3.09 -11.96
C VAL A 507 1.69 -3.25 -10.77
N LEU A 508 0.39 -3.33 -11.00
CA LEU A 508 -0.60 -3.50 -9.93
C LEU A 508 -0.46 -4.85 -9.22
N ASN A 509 -0.20 -5.93 -9.96
CA ASN A 509 0.07 -7.23 -9.35
C ASN A 509 1.34 -7.22 -8.48
N ASN A 510 2.38 -6.50 -8.88
CA ASN A 510 3.59 -6.33 -8.08
C ASN A 510 3.32 -5.53 -6.78
N VAL A 511 2.51 -4.48 -6.86
CA VAL A 511 2.09 -3.73 -5.66
C VAL A 511 1.32 -4.63 -4.71
N ALA A 512 0.40 -5.43 -5.22
CA ALA A 512 -0.40 -6.35 -4.42
C ALA A 512 0.44 -7.42 -3.73
N GLU A 513 1.42 -7.99 -4.43
CA GLU A 513 2.32 -9.02 -3.90
C GLU A 513 3.24 -8.45 -2.81
N LYS A 514 3.89 -7.32 -3.09
CA LYS A 514 4.97 -6.77 -2.25
C LYS A 514 4.47 -5.76 -1.20
N GLY A 515 3.25 -5.24 -1.34
CA GLY A 515 2.75 -4.17 -0.47
C GLY A 515 3.53 -2.86 -0.63
N THR A 516 3.94 -2.52 -1.84
CA THR A 516 4.84 -1.39 -2.14
C THR A 516 4.25 -0.43 -3.17
N PRO A 517 3.45 0.55 -2.75
CA PRO A 517 2.80 1.51 -3.64
C PRO A 517 3.75 2.34 -4.51
N HIS A 518 5.02 2.52 -4.09
CA HIS A 518 6.01 3.29 -4.84
C HIS A 518 6.23 2.76 -6.26
N ILE A 519 6.02 1.46 -6.48
CA ILE A 519 6.10 0.84 -7.82
C ILE A 519 5.04 1.46 -8.75
N LEU A 520 3.83 1.69 -8.25
CA LEU A 520 2.78 2.38 -9.01
C LEU A 520 3.11 3.86 -9.23
N CYS A 521 3.66 4.54 -8.23
CA CYS A 521 4.09 5.93 -8.36
C CYS A 521 5.13 6.10 -9.48
N THR A 522 6.16 5.28 -9.49
CA THR A 522 7.20 5.28 -10.53
C THR A 522 6.59 5.02 -11.91
N TYR A 523 5.69 4.07 -12.00
CA TYR A 523 4.98 3.75 -13.24
C TYR A 523 4.18 4.95 -13.79
N LEU A 524 3.40 5.61 -12.94
CA LEU A 524 2.61 6.78 -13.35
C LEU A 524 3.49 7.95 -13.79
N TYR A 525 4.60 8.16 -13.10
CA TYR A 525 5.59 9.16 -13.49
C TYR A 525 6.18 8.87 -14.88
N ASP A 526 6.55 7.62 -15.14
CA ASP A 526 7.05 7.20 -16.45
C ASP A 526 6.00 7.37 -17.56
N VAL A 527 4.75 6.99 -17.28
CA VAL A 527 3.63 7.17 -18.22
C VAL A 527 3.44 8.65 -18.55
N ALA A 528 3.46 9.51 -17.55
CA ALA A 528 3.32 10.96 -17.74
C ALA A 528 4.46 11.54 -18.60
N GLY A 529 5.69 11.11 -18.37
CA GLY A 529 6.85 11.52 -19.16
C GLY A 529 6.78 11.06 -20.62
N LEU A 530 6.40 9.80 -20.83
CA LEU A 530 6.21 9.24 -22.18
C LEU A 530 5.05 9.90 -22.92
N PHE A 531 3.99 10.24 -22.22
CA PHE A 531 2.89 11.01 -22.80
C PHE A 531 3.32 12.42 -23.22
N SER A 532 4.12 13.11 -22.42
CA SER A 532 4.68 14.42 -22.79
C SER A 532 5.48 14.34 -24.09
N SER A 533 6.38 13.37 -24.21
CA SER A 533 7.16 13.15 -25.44
C SER A 533 6.27 12.81 -26.63
N PHE A 534 5.28 11.97 -26.44
CA PHE A 534 4.27 11.65 -27.46
C PHE A 534 3.48 12.89 -27.89
N TYR A 535 2.99 13.68 -26.94
CA TYR A 535 2.20 14.87 -27.20
C TYR A 535 2.97 15.93 -28.01
N GLU A 536 4.27 16.10 -27.72
CA GLU A 536 5.14 17.06 -28.41
C GLU A 536 5.53 16.62 -29.82
N ASN A 537 5.73 15.31 -30.04
CA ASN A 537 6.25 14.77 -31.28
C ASN A 537 5.20 14.16 -32.21
N CYS A 538 4.02 13.86 -31.70
CA CYS A 538 2.93 13.25 -32.45
C CYS A 538 1.69 14.16 -32.39
N PRO A 539 1.52 15.12 -33.29
CA PRO A 539 0.36 16.01 -33.30
C PRO A 539 -0.94 15.18 -33.28
N ILE A 540 -1.86 15.48 -32.35
CA ILE A 540 -3.12 14.77 -32.22
C ILE A 540 -4.18 15.41 -33.11
N LEU A 541 -4.57 16.66 -32.81
CA LEU A 541 -5.64 17.36 -33.52
C LEU A 541 -5.18 17.85 -34.92
N ALA A 542 -3.89 18.00 -35.12
CA ALA A 542 -3.25 18.35 -36.38
C ALA A 542 -2.59 17.15 -37.08
N ALA A 543 -3.08 15.93 -36.80
CA ALA A 543 -2.58 14.73 -37.48
C ALA A 543 -2.83 14.77 -39.00
N GLU A 544 -2.00 14.05 -39.78
CA GLU A 544 -2.04 14.07 -41.23
C GLU A 544 -3.34 13.46 -41.78
N THR A 545 -3.89 12.47 -41.13
CA THR A 545 -5.11 11.77 -41.56
C THR A 545 -6.12 11.64 -40.39
N PRO A 546 -7.45 11.52 -40.70
CA PRO A 546 -8.45 11.26 -39.68
C PRO A 546 -8.20 9.95 -38.90
N ALA A 547 -7.70 8.92 -39.56
CA ALA A 547 -7.37 7.64 -38.92
C ALA A 547 -6.22 7.79 -37.92
N GLN A 548 -5.18 8.53 -38.27
CA GLN A 548 -4.06 8.83 -37.39
C GLN A 548 -4.51 9.68 -36.19
N MET A 549 -5.37 10.65 -36.41
CA MET A 549 -5.95 11.48 -35.33
C MET A 549 -6.73 10.59 -34.34
N ARG A 550 -7.60 9.70 -34.83
CA ARG A 550 -8.36 8.78 -33.96
C ARG A 550 -7.46 7.85 -33.19
N SER A 551 -6.44 7.27 -33.83
CA SER A 551 -5.44 6.42 -33.18
C SER A 551 -4.75 7.14 -32.01
N ARG A 552 -4.25 8.35 -32.25
CA ARG A 552 -3.57 9.15 -31.24
C ARG A 552 -4.50 9.62 -30.12
N LEU A 553 -5.76 9.95 -30.45
CA LEU A 553 -6.79 10.24 -29.44
C LEU A 553 -7.08 9.02 -28.56
N ARG A 554 -7.14 7.83 -29.12
CA ARG A 554 -7.34 6.61 -28.33
C ARG A 554 -6.17 6.31 -27.40
N LEU A 555 -4.93 6.54 -27.84
CA LEU A 555 -3.75 6.48 -26.96
C LEU A 555 -3.81 7.51 -25.83
N ALA A 556 -4.20 8.75 -26.15
CA ALA A 556 -4.39 9.80 -25.16
C ALA A 556 -5.51 9.44 -24.15
N ALA A 557 -6.63 8.92 -24.64
CA ALA A 557 -7.73 8.46 -23.80
C ALA A 557 -7.30 7.36 -22.82
N LEU A 558 -6.58 6.36 -23.32
CA LEU A 558 -6.05 5.29 -22.48
C LEU A 558 -5.04 5.79 -21.46
N THR A 559 -4.17 6.73 -21.86
CA THR A 559 -3.25 7.40 -20.93
C THR A 559 -4.00 8.11 -19.82
N GLY A 560 -5.02 8.88 -20.16
CA GLY A 560 -5.86 9.59 -19.17
C GLY A 560 -6.56 8.64 -18.21
N ARG A 561 -7.14 7.56 -18.71
CA ARG A 561 -7.77 6.52 -17.88
C ARG A 561 -6.77 5.82 -16.98
N THR A 562 -5.58 5.52 -17.46
CA THR A 562 -4.51 4.87 -16.68
C THR A 562 -3.99 5.78 -15.57
N LEU A 563 -3.72 7.06 -15.88
CA LEU A 563 -3.29 8.03 -14.88
C LEU A 563 -4.36 8.23 -13.80
N LYS A 564 -5.60 8.42 -14.20
CA LYS A 564 -6.72 8.60 -13.26
C LYS A 564 -6.91 7.38 -12.37
N GLN A 565 -6.97 6.19 -12.96
CA GLN A 565 -7.12 4.95 -12.21
C GLN A 565 -5.96 4.72 -11.25
N GLY A 566 -4.73 4.93 -11.68
CA GLY A 566 -3.56 4.78 -10.83
C GLY A 566 -3.54 5.77 -9.67
N LEU A 567 -3.89 7.02 -9.90
CA LEU A 567 -3.99 8.03 -8.85
C LEU A 567 -5.12 7.71 -7.86
N GLU A 568 -6.28 7.26 -8.33
CA GLU A 568 -7.37 6.82 -7.47
C GLU A 568 -6.97 5.62 -6.59
N LEU A 569 -6.21 4.67 -7.13
CA LEU A 569 -5.69 3.53 -6.37
C LEU A 569 -4.68 3.94 -5.29
N LEU A 570 -4.00 5.05 -5.47
CA LEU A 570 -3.16 5.68 -4.44
C LEU A 570 -3.97 6.54 -3.45
N GLY A 571 -5.29 6.65 -3.65
CA GLY A 571 -6.16 7.48 -2.83
C GLY A 571 -6.06 8.98 -3.13
N LEU A 572 -5.53 9.35 -4.30
CA LEU A 572 -5.47 10.74 -4.74
C LEU A 572 -6.68 11.08 -5.60
N GLU A 573 -7.29 12.23 -5.32
CA GLU A 573 -8.32 12.81 -6.19
C GLU A 573 -7.65 13.45 -7.41
N THR A 574 -8.35 13.47 -8.54
CA THR A 574 -7.91 14.14 -9.77
C THR A 574 -8.73 15.40 -10.02
N LEU A 575 -8.18 16.27 -10.86
CA LEU A 575 -8.80 17.52 -11.28
C LEU A 575 -8.95 17.54 -12.79
N GLU A 576 -10.07 18.03 -13.30
CA GLU A 576 -10.28 18.20 -14.74
C GLU A 576 -9.55 19.46 -15.26
N ARG A 577 -9.37 20.44 -14.40
CA ARG A 577 -8.63 21.70 -14.66
C ARG A 577 -7.80 22.10 -13.45
N MET A 578 -6.69 22.73 -13.74
CA MET A 578 -5.75 23.21 -12.73
C MET A 578 -5.18 24.57 -13.11
#